data_d91b37596f9d0d79bac9c957058b36c1
#
_entry.id   d91b37596f9d0d79bac9c957058b36c1
#
_cell.length_a   1.000
_cell.length_b   1.000
_cell.length_c   1.000
_cell.angle_alpha   90.00
_cell.angle_beta   90.00
_cell.angle_gamma   90.00
#
_symmetry.space_group_name_H-M   'P 1'
#
loop_
_entity.id
_entity.type
_entity.pdbx_description
1 polymer ?
#
loop_
_entity_poly.entity_id
_entity_poly.type
_entity_poly.pdbx_seq_one_letter_code
_entity_poly.pdbx_strand_id
1 'polypeptide(L)'
;VEEICGRGGTGIYIHADVGVPEEIKHLFRTAAERLGSVDILINNAGITKDGLLMAMSEADFDNVIDTNLKGCFQMIRFASRRMMKQRYGRIINVSSVSGVAGNAGQANYSASKAGIIGLTKSAAKELASRGITCNAIAPGFVKTEMSDVLPDEVKENAKKQIPLGRFAEPEDIANAAVFLASDKASYITGQVLLVDGGMVM
;
A
#
# COMPACT_ATOMS: atom_id res chain seq x y z
N VAL A 1 -10.48 -14.00 7.26
CA VAL A 1 -11.66 -14.51 6.54
C VAL A 1 -12.83 -14.71 7.50
N GLU A 2 -12.63 -15.41 8.61
CA GLU A 2 -13.68 -15.71 9.60
C GLU A 2 -14.39 -14.44 10.11
N GLU A 3 -13.64 -13.40 10.42
CA GLU A 3 -14.20 -12.12 10.88
C GLU A 3 -15.09 -11.46 9.83
N ILE A 4 -14.68 -11.47 8.56
CA ILE A 4 -15.45 -10.92 7.43
C ILE A 4 -16.75 -11.71 7.27
N CYS A 5 -16.65 -13.03 7.28
CA CYS A 5 -17.82 -13.92 7.15
C CYS A 5 -18.75 -13.80 8.35
N GLY A 6 -18.21 -13.68 9.58
CA GLY A 6 -18.99 -13.48 10.80
C GLY A 6 -19.78 -12.16 10.84
N ARG A 7 -19.33 -11.15 10.07
CA ARG A 7 -20.05 -9.88 9.88
C ARG A 7 -21.00 -9.89 8.66
N GLY A 8 -21.24 -11.06 8.06
CA GLY A 8 -22.13 -11.21 6.89
C GLY A 8 -21.50 -10.89 5.53
N GLY A 9 -20.21 -10.65 5.49
CA GLY A 9 -19.45 -10.47 4.25
C GLY A 9 -19.01 -11.82 3.65
N THR A 10 -18.49 -11.78 2.43
CA THR A 10 -17.86 -12.93 1.77
C THR A 10 -16.34 -12.70 1.73
N GLY A 11 -15.58 -13.61 2.32
CA GLY A 11 -14.13 -13.57 2.33
C GLY A 11 -13.51 -14.85 1.80
N ILE A 12 -12.47 -14.74 0.98
CA ILE A 12 -11.63 -15.87 0.55
C ILE A 12 -10.17 -15.56 0.85
N TYR A 13 -9.41 -16.61 1.11
CA TYR A 13 -7.96 -16.55 1.25
C TYR A 13 -7.32 -17.22 0.04
N ILE A 14 -6.35 -16.52 -0.56
CA ILE A 14 -5.52 -17.03 -1.66
C ILE A 14 -4.08 -16.70 -1.30
N HIS A 15 -3.25 -17.71 -1.08
CA HIS A 15 -1.81 -17.53 -0.91
C HIS A 15 -1.18 -17.14 -2.25
N ALA A 16 -0.38 -16.07 -2.26
CA ALA A 16 0.36 -15.65 -3.43
C ALA A 16 1.56 -14.77 -3.03
N ASP A 17 2.71 -15.03 -3.62
CA ASP A 17 3.85 -14.14 -3.57
C ASP A 17 3.70 -13.08 -4.68
N VAL A 18 3.63 -11.80 -4.29
CA VAL A 18 3.51 -10.69 -5.23
C VAL A 18 4.77 -10.45 -6.07
N GLY A 19 5.91 -11.07 -5.71
CA GLY A 19 7.12 -11.12 -6.52
C GLY A 19 7.06 -12.14 -7.68
N VAL A 20 6.09 -13.07 -7.65
CA VAL A 20 5.99 -14.17 -8.62
C VAL A 20 4.80 -13.95 -9.57
N PRO A 21 5.04 -13.58 -10.86
CA PRO A 21 3.97 -13.23 -11.80
C PRO A 21 2.91 -14.32 -12.03
N GLU A 22 3.29 -15.60 -11.99
CA GLU A 22 2.35 -16.70 -12.19
C GLU A 22 1.41 -16.88 -10.99
N GLU A 23 1.88 -16.61 -9.77
CA GLU A 23 1.04 -16.62 -8.57
C GLU A 23 0.05 -15.47 -8.58
N ILE A 24 0.47 -14.27 -8.99
CA ILE A 24 -0.43 -13.13 -9.19
C ILE A 24 -1.51 -13.47 -10.22
N LYS A 25 -1.15 -14.08 -11.34
CA LYS A 25 -2.09 -14.49 -12.37
C LYS A 25 -3.11 -15.51 -11.84
N HIS A 26 -2.64 -16.48 -11.03
CA HIS A 26 -3.51 -17.41 -10.34
C HIS A 26 -4.45 -16.70 -9.38
N LEU A 27 -3.94 -15.80 -8.54
CA LEU A 27 -4.72 -14.98 -7.60
C LEU A 27 -5.87 -14.25 -8.32
N PHE A 28 -5.57 -13.48 -9.37
CA PHE A 28 -6.60 -12.74 -10.11
C PHE A 28 -7.62 -13.64 -10.83
N ARG A 29 -7.19 -14.80 -11.31
CA ARG A 29 -8.11 -15.79 -11.90
C ARG A 29 -9.07 -16.33 -10.84
N THR A 30 -8.54 -16.83 -9.73
CA THR A 30 -9.32 -17.41 -8.64
C THR A 30 -10.26 -16.38 -8.00
N ALA A 31 -9.78 -15.14 -7.77
CA ALA A 31 -10.62 -14.07 -7.24
C ALA A 31 -11.82 -13.79 -8.17
N ALA A 32 -11.59 -13.70 -9.48
CA ALA A 32 -12.66 -13.45 -10.43
C ALA A 32 -13.64 -14.63 -10.58
N GLU A 33 -13.16 -15.87 -10.51
CA GLU A 33 -14.00 -17.07 -10.55
C GLU A 33 -14.89 -17.17 -9.31
N ARG A 34 -14.39 -16.77 -8.14
CA ARG A 34 -15.09 -16.95 -6.86
C ARG A 34 -15.89 -15.72 -6.42
N LEU A 35 -15.47 -14.51 -6.79
CA LEU A 35 -16.07 -13.24 -6.37
C LEU A 35 -16.73 -12.48 -7.54
N GLY A 36 -16.54 -12.91 -8.78
CA GLY A 36 -17.13 -12.31 -9.98
C GLY A 36 -16.31 -11.19 -10.58
N SER A 37 -16.05 -10.09 -9.85
CA SER A 37 -15.28 -8.94 -10.32
C SER A 37 -14.08 -8.63 -9.42
N VAL A 38 -13.25 -7.72 -9.88
CA VAL A 38 -12.20 -7.06 -9.07
C VAL A 38 -12.36 -5.56 -9.25
N ASP A 39 -13.07 -4.95 -8.33
CA ASP A 39 -13.47 -3.54 -8.40
C ASP A 39 -12.52 -2.65 -7.61
N ILE A 40 -11.94 -3.16 -6.54
CA ILE A 40 -11.02 -2.46 -5.66
C ILE A 40 -9.74 -3.30 -5.52
N LEU A 41 -8.59 -2.67 -5.70
CA LEU A 41 -7.27 -3.24 -5.41
C LEU A 41 -6.59 -2.41 -4.35
N ILE A 42 -6.22 -3.04 -3.24
CA ILE A 42 -5.38 -2.42 -2.20
C ILE A 42 -4.02 -3.13 -2.18
N ASN A 43 -2.97 -2.44 -2.61
CA ASN A 43 -1.60 -2.93 -2.56
C ASN A 43 -0.99 -2.56 -1.21
N ASN A 44 -1.12 -3.47 -0.24
CA ASN A 44 -0.60 -3.29 1.12
C ASN A 44 0.64 -4.15 1.40
N ALA A 45 0.84 -5.24 0.67
CA ALA A 45 1.99 -6.13 0.86
C ALA A 45 3.31 -5.36 0.77
N GLY A 46 4.21 -5.63 1.71
CA GLY A 46 5.52 -5.00 1.74
C GLY A 46 6.38 -5.51 2.88
N ILE A 47 7.68 -5.39 2.69
CA ILE A 47 8.70 -5.79 3.66
C ILE A 47 9.66 -4.64 3.91
N THR A 48 10.38 -4.71 5.04
CA THR A 48 11.54 -3.86 5.35
C THR A 48 12.79 -4.73 5.52
N LYS A 49 13.93 -4.17 5.19
CA LYS A 49 15.26 -4.71 5.45
C LYS A 49 16.15 -3.53 5.80
N ASP A 50 16.03 -3.09 7.04
CA ASP A 50 16.66 -1.87 7.51
C ASP A 50 18.17 -2.07 7.71
N GLY A 51 18.96 -1.08 7.34
CA GLY A 51 20.40 -1.06 7.47
C GLY A 51 20.98 0.27 6.99
N LEU A 52 22.09 0.70 7.58
CA LEU A 52 22.77 1.91 7.13
C LEU A 52 23.21 1.76 5.67
N LEU A 53 23.14 2.83 4.89
CA LEU A 53 23.43 2.84 3.45
C LEU A 53 24.74 2.13 3.08
N MET A 54 25.79 2.36 3.84
CA MET A 54 27.12 1.76 3.59
C MET A 54 27.21 0.26 3.93
N ALA A 55 26.28 -0.25 4.75
CA ALA A 55 26.25 -1.64 5.19
C ALA A 55 25.11 -2.44 4.53
N MET A 56 24.25 -1.79 3.77
CA MET A 56 23.11 -2.43 3.10
C MET A 56 23.61 -3.34 1.97
N SER A 57 23.23 -4.62 2.00
CA SER A 57 23.57 -5.56 0.92
C SER A 57 22.70 -5.30 -0.32
N GLU A 58 23.25 -5.60 -1.51
CA GLU A 58 22.47 -5.56 -2.76
C GLU A 58 21.25 -6.50 -2.68
N ALA A 59 21.40 -7.65 -2.07
CA ALA A 59 20.31 -8.60 -1.89
C ALA A 59 19.16 -8.04 -1.02
N ASP A 60 19.47 -7.31 0.06
CA ASP A 60 18.44 -6.67 0.88
C ASP A 60 17.77 -5.51 0.14
N PHE A 61 18.54 -4.77 -0.66
CA PHE A 61 17.99 -3.73 -1.53
C PHE A 61 17.03 -4.33 -2.56
N ASP A 62 17.48 -5.33 -3.32
CA ASP A 62 16.70 -5.96 -4.38
C ASP A 62 15.45 -6.65 -3.85
N ASN A 63 15.54 -7.36 -2.73
CA ASN A 63 14.37 -8.00 -2.10
C ASN A 63 13.26 -7.01 -1.76
N VAL A 64 13.63 -5.83 -1.23
CA VAL A 64 12.65 -4.80 -0.89
C VAL A 64 12.06 -4.16 -2.14
N ILE A 65 12.87 -3.88 -3.16
CA ILE A 65 12.40 -3.34 -4.44
C ILE A 65 11.48 -4.35 -5.16
N ASP A 66 11.88 -5.60 -5.23
CA ASP A 66 11.12 -6.65 -5.92
C ASP A 66 9.76 -6.88 -5.24
N THR A 67 9.72 -6.98 -3.92
CA THR A 67 8.46 -7.20 -3.20
C THR A 67 7.59 -5.95 -3.23
N ASN A 68 8.11 -4.80 -2.78
CA ASN A 68 7.28 -3.62 -2.53
C ASN A 68 6.89 -2.92 -3.84
N LEU A 69 7.87 -2.64 -4.72
CA LEU A 69 7.64 -1.82 -5.90
C LEU A 69 7.24 -2.65 -7.11
N LYS A 70 8.02 -3.67 -7.44
CA LYS A 70 7.74 -4.53 -8.60
C LYS A 70 6.49 -5.37 -8.38
N GLY A 71 6.29 -5.88 -7.14
CA GLY A 71 5.04 -6.55 -6.76
C GLY A 71 3.83 -5.64 -6.96
N CYS A 72 3.86 -4.43 -6.43
CA CYS A 72 2.80 -3.42 -6.61
C CYS A 72 2.54 -3.14 -8.11
N PHE A 73 3.59 -2.95 -8.92
CA PHE A 73 3.47 -2.78 -10.36
C PHE A 73 2.75 -3.96 -11.03
N GLN A 74 3.14 -5.20 -10.69
CA GLN A 74 2.52 -6.39 -11.25
C GLN A 74 1.04 -6.49 -10.87
N MET A 75 0.70 -6.24 -9.63
CA MET A 75 -0.69 -6.24 -9.16
C MET A 75 -1.54 -5.20 -9.90
N ILE A 76 -1.05 -3.97 -10.08
CA ILE A 76 -1.73 -2.93 -10.87
C ILE A 76 -1.91 -3.39 -12.32
N ARG A 77 -0.87 -3.93 -12.94
CA ARG A 77 -0.90 -4.42 -14.32
C ARG A 77 -1.95 -5.51 -14.56
N PHE A 78 -2.12 -6.42 -13.62
CA PHE A 78 -3.12 -7.48 -13.73
C PHE A 78 -4.54 -6.97 -13.44
N ALA A 79 -4.72 -6.14 -12.42
CA ALA A 79 -6.01 -5.54 -12.08
C ALA A 79 -6.53 -4.63 -13.20
N SER A 80 -5.67 -3.74 -13.71
CA SER A 80 -6.05 -2.75 -14.73
C SER A 80 -6.64 -3.38 -15.99
N ARG A 81 -6.16 -4.55 -16.42
CA ARG A 81 -6.72 -5.27 -17.57
C ARG A 81 -8.20 -5.63 -17.40
N ARG A 82 -8.62 -5.96 -16.18
CA ARG A 82 -10.01 -6.28 -15.84
C ARG A 82 -10.80 -5.01 -15.64
N MET A 83 -10.31 -4.09 -14.84
CA MET A 83 -10.94 -2.80 -14.53
C MET A 83 -11.21 -1.96 -15.79
N MET A 84 -10.29 -1.98 -16.78
CA MET A 84 -10.51 -1.31 -18.07
C MET A 84 -11.69 -1.87 -18.86
N LYS A 85 -11.92 -3.20 -18.81
CA LYS A 85 -13.08 -3.83 -19.44
C LYS A 85 -14.39 -3.50 -18.69
N GLN A 86 -14.32 -3.45 -17.37
CA GLN A 86 -15.42 -3.06 -16.49
C GLN A 86 -15.77 -1.57 -16.61
N ARG A 87 -14.81 -0.72 -17.06
CA ARG A 87 -14.88 0.75 -17.02
C ARG A 87 -15.13 1.28 -15.60
N TYR A 88 -14.58 0.59 -14.63
CA TYR A 88 -14.63 0.91 -13.21
C TYR A 88 -13.44 0.27 -12.48
N GLY A 89 -12.88 0.99 -11.52
CA GLY A 89 -11.85 0.47 -10.63
C GLY A 89 -11.36 1.51 -9.63
N ARG A 90 -10.92 1.03 -8.48
CA ARG A 90 -10.27 1.81 -7.43
C ARG A 90 -8.97 1.13 -7.04
N ILE A 91 -7.85 1.80 -7.26
CA ILE A 91 -6.52 1.29 -6.90
C ILE A 91 -5.97 2.15 -5.79
N ILE A 92 -5.63 1.53 -4.66
CA ILE A 92 -5.05 2.18 -3.49
C ILE A 92 -3.71 1.51 -3.20
N ASN A 93 -2.63 2.27 -3.28
CA ASN A 93 -1.29 1.80 -3.02
C ASN A 93 -0.81 2.30 -1.66
N VAL A 94 -0.38 1.39 -0.78
CA VAL A 94 0.16 1.78 0.54
C VAL A 94 1.65 2.12 0.39
N SER A 95 1.95 3.42 0.38
CA SER A 95 3.29 3.98 0.43
C SER A 95 3.75 4.11 1.89
N SER A 96 4.43 5.18 2.24
CA SER A 96 4.89 5.53 3.60
C SER A 96 5.37 6.98 3.62
N VAL A 97 5.38 7.61 4.80
CA VAL A 97 6.12 8.86 5.02
C VAL A 97 7.60 8.72 4.68
N SER A 98 8.20 7.54 4.87
CA SER A 98 9.57 7.25 4.44
C SER A 98 9.76 7.35 2.92
N GLY A 99 8.71 7.10 2.13
CA GLY A 99 8.73 7.30 0.68
C GLY A 99 8.59 8.76 0.26
N VAL A 100 8.10 9.62 1.14
CA VAL A 100 7.93 11.06 0.91
C VAL A 100 9.16 11.84 1.37
N ALA A 101 9.62 11.61 2.61
CA ALA A 101 10.66 12.38 3.26
C ALA A 101 12.02 11.66 3.34
N GLY A 102 12.06 10.37 3.07
CA GLY A 102 13.22 9.52 3.37
C GLY A 102 13.29 9.14 4.85
N ASN A 103 14.07 8.12 5.16
CA ASN A 103 14.38 7.76 6.54
C ASN A 103 15.76 7.11 6.62
N ALA A 104 16.58 7.54 7.57
CA ALA A 104 17.91 6.97 7.78
C ALA A 104 17.83 5.47 8.09
N GLY A 105 18.69 4.66 7.46
CA GLY A 105 18.67 3.21 7.60
C GLY A 105 17.61 2.50 6.73
N GLN A 106 16.83 3.24 5.94
CA GLN A 106 15.76 2.68 5.09
C GLN A 106 15.91 3.06 3.61
N ALA A 107 17.12 3.12 3.08
CA ALA A 107 17.34 3.56 1.69
C ALA A 107 16.56 2.72 0.67
N ASN A 108 16.55 1.39 0.81
CA ASN A 108 15.78 0.46 -0.02
C ASN A 108 14.26 0.66 0.16
N TYR A 109 13.79 0.71 1.39
CA TYR A 109 12.37 0.89 1.71
C TYR A 109 11.86 2.24 1.22
N SER A 110 12.57 3.34 1.53
CA SER A 110 12.23 4.68 1.08
C SER A 110 12.20 4.78 -0.45
N ALA A 111 13.19 4.20 -1.14
CA ALA A 111 13.21 4.12 -2.60
C ALA A 111 12.01 3.37 -3.16
N SER A 112 11.66 2.20 -2.57
CA SER A 112 10.51 1.40 -2.99
C SER A 112 9.20 2.16 -2.81
N LYS A 113 9.02 2.84 -1.66
CA LYS A 113 7.80 3.59 -1.33
C LYS A 113 7.69 4.91 -2.13
N ALA A 114 8.79 5.57 -2.43
CA ALA A 114 8.84 6.69 -3.38
C ALA A 114 8.51 6.23 -4.81
N GLY A 115 9.03 5.08 -5.23
CA GLY A 115 8.70 4.47 -6.53
C GLY A 115 7.20 4.17 -6.67
N ILE A 116 6.53 3.70 -5.61
CA ILE A 116 5.08 3.50 -5.56
C ILE A 116 4.34 4.81 -5.81
N ILE A 117 4.81 5.95 -5.29
CA ILE A 117 4.21 7.27 -5.54
C ILE A 117 4.28 7.63 -7.03
N GLY A 118 5.44 7.45 -7.65
CA GLY A 118 5.62 7.67 -9.08
C GLY A 118 4.73 6.75 -9.93
N LEU A 119 4.71 5.46 -9.59
CA LEU A 119 3.88 4.45 -10.24
C LEU A 119 2.38 4.79 -10.13
N THR A 120 1.92 5.23 -8.96
CA THR A 120 0.54 5.67 -8.71
C THR A 120 0.13 6.79 -9.67
N LYS A 121 0.98 7.82 -9.80
CA LYS A 121 0.71 8.97 -10.69
C LYS A 121 0.66 8.58 -12.16
N SER A 122 1.54 7.68 -12.59
CA SER A 122 1.56 7.16 -13.97
C SER A 122 0.31 6.33 -14.26
N ALA A 123 -0.01 5.37 -13.40
CA ALA A 123 -1.21 4.54 -13.52
C ALA A 123 -2.50 5.38 -13.52
N ALA A 124 -2.58 6.41 -12.67
CA ALA A 124 -3.71 7.33 -12.63
C ALA A 124 -3.94 8.01 -14.00
N LYS A 125 -2.89 8.51 -14.63
CA LYS A 125 -2.98 9.17 -15.95
C LYS A 125 -3.41 8.21 -17.06
N GLU A 126 -2.89 6.98 -17.05
CA GLU A 126 -3.19 5.97 -18.07
C GLU A 126 -4.62 5.43 -17.95
N LEU A 127 -5.14 5.30 -16.73
CA LEU A 127 -6.38 4.59 -16.46
C LEU A 127 -7.61 5.51 -16.30
N ALA A 128 -7.40 6.81 -16.10
CA ALA A 128 -8.48 7.78 -15.83
C ALA A 128 -9.59 7.77 -16.89
N SER A 129 -9.25 7.67 -18.18
CA SER A 129 -10.22 7.64 -19.29
C SER A 129 -11.17 6.42 -19.26
N ARG A 130 -10.86 5.45 -18.39
CA ARG A 130 -11.66 4.25 -18.19
C ARG A 130 -12.46 4.25 -16.89
N GLY A 131 -12.54 5.40 -16.21
CA GLY A 131 -13.28 5.53 -14.95
C GLY A 131 -12.56 4.88 -13.75
N ILE A 132 -11.25 4.67 -13.86
CA ILE A 132 -10.43 4.03 -12.83
C ILE A 132 -9.63 5.13 -12.12
N THR A 133 -9.66 5.14 -10.78
CA THR A 133 -8.80 6.00 -9.97
C THR A 133 -7.64 5.19 -9.39
N CYS A 134 -6.48 5.83 -9.26
CA CYS A 134 -5.31 5.25 -8.63
C CYS A 134 -4.68 6.27 -7.69
N ASN A 135 -4.66 5.97 -6.40
CA ASN A 135 -4.15 6.86 -5.37
C ASN A 135 -3.20 6.12 -4.43
N ALA A 136 -2.38 6.85 -3.71
CA ALA A 136 -1.52 6.31 -2.66
C ALA A 136 -1.95 6.84 -1.29
N ILE A 137 -1.79 6.01 -0.27
CA ILE A 137 -1.81 6.43 1.13
C ILE A 137 -0.37 6.35 1.63
N ALA A 138 0.09 7.37 2.35
CA ALA A 138 1.39 7.39 2.99
C ALA A 138 1.20 7.44 4.52
N PRO A 139 1.16 6.28 5.20
CA PRO A 139 1.06 6.22 6.64
C PRO A 139 2.32 6.75 7.32
N GLY A 140 2.14 7.39 8.49
CA GLY A 140 3.20 7.59 9.48
C GLY A 140 3.43 6.37 10.35
N PHE A 141 3.71 6.58 11.64
CA PHE A 141 3.79 5.48 12.61
C PHE A 141 2.40 4.94 12.92
N VAL A 142 2.21 3.65 12.69
CA VAL A 142 0.97 2.90 12.99
C VAL A 142 1.26 1.89 14.07
N LYS A 143 0.35 1.71 15.02
CA LYS A 143 0.42 0.63 16.01
C LYS A 143 0.24 -0.71 15.31
N THR A 144 1.27 -1.53 15.35
CA THR A 144 1.32 -2.88 14.79
C THR A 144 2.22 -3.73 15.68
N GLU A 145 2.18 -5.03 15.54
CA GLU A 145 3.12 -5.93 16.23
C GLU A 145 4.58 -5.48 16.04
N MET A 146 4.91 -4.90 14.89
CA MET A 146 6.25 -4.37 14.61
C MET A 146 6.59 -3.13 15.44
N SER A 147 5.63 -2.26 15.74
CA SER A 147 5.84 -1.09 16.60
C SER A 147 5.77 -1.42 18.09
N ASP A 148 5.08 -2.51 18.46
CA ASP A 148 4.91 -2.89 19.85
C ASP A 148 6.20 -3.39 20.50
N VAL A 149 7.11 -3.96 19.72
CA VAL A 149 8.42 -4.43 20.19
C VAL A 149 9.47 -3.31 20.36
N LEU A 150 9.16 -2.07 19.94
CA LEU A 150 10.08 -0.94 20.13
C LEU A 150 10.18 -0.56 21.64
N PRO A 151 11.38 -0.19 22.12
CA PRO A 151 11.55 0.35 23.48
C PRO A 151 10.68 1.59 23.71
N ASP A 152 10.17 1.75 24.94
CA ASP A 152 9.28 2.87 25.27
C ASP A 152 9.90 4.24 25.03
N GLU A 153 11.20 4.39 25.27
CA GLU A 153 11.93 5.64 24.96
C GLU A 153 11.88 5.98 23.47
N VAL A 154 12.02 4.97 22.60
CA VAL A 154 11.94 5.14 21.14
C VAL A 154 10.53 5.53 20.72
N LYS A 155 9.51 4.88 21.32
CA LYS A 155 8.10 5.22 21.09
C LYS A 155 7.79 6.65 21.49
N GLU A 156 8.22 7.07 22.67
CA GLU A 156 7.99 8.44 23.16
C GLU A 156 8.71 9.49 22.31
N ASN A 157 9.94 9.21 21.86
CA ASN A 157 10.64 10.11 20.97
C ASN A 157 9.98 10.20 19.58
N ALA A 158 9.47 9.09 19.05
CA ALA A 158 8.70 9.10 17.79
C ALA A 158 7.39 9.88 17.93
N LYS A 159 6.66 9.73 19.04
CA LYS A 159 5.43 10.51 19.32
C LYS A 159 5.68 12.02 19.34
N LYS A 160 6.84 12.47 19.87
CA LYS A 160 7.19 13.91 19.88
C LYS A 160 7.33 14.50 18.47
N GLN A 161 7.59 13.66 17.45
CA GLN A 161 7.69 14.10 16.06
C GLN A 161 6.34 14.15 15.35
N ILE A 162 5.28 13.66 16.01
CA ILE A 162 3.93 13.62 15.47
C ILE A 162 3.11 14.74 16.11
N PRO A 163 2.68 15.78 15.38
CA PRO A 163 1.88 16.87 15.94
C PRO A 163 0.61 16.43 16.67
N LEU A 164 -0.07 15.35 16.21
CA LEU A 164 -1.21 14.77 16.94
C LEU A 164 -0.83 13.98 18.19
N GLY A 165 0.47 13.82 18.51
CA GLY A 165 0.99 13.26 19.77
C GLY A 165 0.74 11.76 19.98
N ARG A 166 0.28 11.03 18.96
CA ARG A 166 0.00 9.60 19.04
C ARG A 166 0.39 8.88 17.75
N PHE A 167 0.64 7.60 17.85
CA PHE A 167 0.65 6.72 16.68
C PHE A 167 -0.77 6.56 16.12
N ALA A 168 -0.88 6.35 14.81
CA ALA A 168 -2.14 5.98 14.19
C ALA A 168 -2.57 4.57 14.66
N GLU A 169 -3.87 4.38 14.81
CA GLU A 169 -4.44 3.04 14.89
C GLU A 169 -4.58 2.48 13.45
N PRO A 170 -4.58 1.16 13.24
CA PRO A 170 -4.83 0.57 11.91
C PRO A 170 -6.10 1.11 11.25
N GLU A 171 -7.13 1.41 12.04
CA GLU A 171 -8.40 1.97 11.62
C GLU A 171 -8.25 3.38 11.01
N ASP A 172 -7.30 4.19 11.46
CA ASP A 172 -7.04 5.52 10.88
C ASP A 172 -6.63 5.36 9.40
N ILE A 173 -5.81 4.35 9.08
CA ILE A 173 -5.37 4.05 7.72
C ILE A 173 -6.50 3.39 6.92
N ALA A 174 -7.22 2.45 7.53
CA ALA A 174 -8.34 1.76 6.88
C ALA A 174 -9.45 2.74 6.48
N ASN A 175 -9.77 3.73 7.31
CA ASN A 175 -10.76 4.77 7.01
C ASN A 175 -10.37 5.60 5.79
N ALA A 176 -9.09 5.95 5.65
CA ALA A 176 -8.58 6.63 4.47
C ALA A 176 -8.69 5.75 3.21
N ALA A 177 -8.39 4.45 3.33
CA ALA A 177 -8.53 3.50 2.24
C ALA A 177 -10.00 3.33 1.81
N VAL A 178 -10.92 3.20 2.76
CA VAL A 178 -12.37 3.10 2.50
C VAL A 178 -12.88 4.37 1.79
N PHE A 179 -12.44 5.56 2.23
CA PHE A 179 -12.80 6.81 1.56
C PHE A 179 -12.34 6.81 0.11
N LEU A 180 -11.05 6.51 -0.16
CA LEU A 180 -10.50 6.48 -1.52
C LEU A 180 -11.11 5.38 -2.40
N ALA A 181 -11.58 4.28 -1.81
CA ALA A 181 -12.27 3.20 -2.50
C ALA A 181 -13.73 3.53 -2.85
N SER A 182 -14.32 4.51 -2.18
CA SER A 182 -15.74 4.88 -2.34
C SER A 182 -15.98 5.79 -3.55
N ASP A 183 -17.25 5.89 -3.97
CA ASP A 183 -17.67 6.83 -5.02
C ASP A 183 -17.52 8.30 -4.62
N LYS A 184 -17.42 8.60 -3.32
CA LYS A 184 -17.13 9.95 -2.82
C LYS A 184 -15.76 10.47 -3.28
N ALA A 185 -14.83 9.57 -3.59
CA ALA A 185 -13.49 9.88 -4.11
C ALA A 185 -13.39 9.73 -5.64
N SER A 186 -14.51 9.65 -6.37
CA SER A 186 -14.52 9.37 -7.82
C SER A 186 -13.79 10.43 -8.67
N TYR A 187 -13.58 11.63 -8.15
CA TYR A 187 -12.82 12.71 -8.80
C TYR A 187 -11.41 12.90 -8.24
N ILE A 188 -10.94 11.96 -7.39
CA ILE A 188 -9.61 11.98 -6.78
C ILE A 188 -8.77 10.89 -7.44
N THR A 189 -7.72 11.27 -8.18
CA THR A 189 -6.79 10.33 -8.79
C THR A 189 -5.38 10.91 -8.87
N GLY A 190 -4.36 10.06 -8.77
CA GLY A 190 -2.94 10.45 -8.79
C GLY A 190 -2.46 11.13 -7.50
N GLN A 191 -3.26 11.11 -6.43
CA GLN A 191 -2.94 11.78 -5.17
C GLN A 191 -2.18 10.87 -4.21
N VAL A 192 -1.41 11.51 -3.32
CA VAL A 192 -0.77 10.88 -2.17
C VAL A 192 -1.37 11.48 -0.93
N LEU A 193 -2.16 10.69 -0.22
CA LEU A 193 -2.80 11.10 1.03
C LEU A 193 -1.89 10.71 2.20
N LEU A 194 -1.29 11.71 2.86
CA LEU A 194 -0.58 11.49 4.11
C LEU A 194 -1.58 11.20 5.23
N VAL A 195 -1.35 10.12 5.95
CA VAL A 195 -2.11 9.72 7.15
C VAL A 195 -1.11 9.49 8.26
N ASP A 196 -0.52 10.57 8.76
CA ASP A 196 0.70 10.57 9.56
C ASP A 196 0.63 11.45 10.81
N GLY A 197 -0.54 12.01 11.10
CA GLY A 197 -0.73 12.91 12.24
C GLY A 197 0.01 14.24 12.12
N GLY A 198 0.40 14.64 10.89
CA GLY A 198 1.13 15.86 10.60
C GLY A 198 2.66 15.72 10.70
N MET A 199 3.17 14.49 10.74
CA MET A 199 4.60 14.21 10.89
C MET A 199 5.43 14.76 9.73
N VAL A 200 4.90 14.74 8.51
CA VAL A 200 5.54 15.26 7.31
C VAL A 200 4.67 16.35 6.70
N MET A 201 5.00 17.59 7.04
CA MET A 201 4.33 18.80 6.53
C MET A 201 5.32 19.70 5.81
#